data_332ec24c2d3500d210c7b4701be158f0
#
_entry.id   332ec24c2d3500d210c7b4701be158f0
#
_cell.length_a   1.000
_cell.length_b   1.000
_cell.length_c   1.000
_cell.angle_alpha   90.00
_cell.angle_beta   90.00
_cell.angle_gamma   90.00
#
_symmetry.space_group_name_H-M   'P 1'
#
loop_
_entity.id
_entity.type
_entity.pdbx_description
1 polymer ?
#
loop_
_entity_poly.entity_id
_entity_poly.type
_entity_poly.pdbx_seq_one_letter_code
_entity_poly.pdbx_strand_id
1 'polypeptide(L)'
;MGVVYHAHARFLDRHGQKFTVPAPVDPQTPHVPWWYDWIAMNAAALRRAGFTAILYPPVCKTQSGHFNTGDGYGVYDQYDIGSKNQMGSVETRFGNREQLQRSVAIAHACGLDVYVDVVLHQLIGGDNGVYRYLGANGAVGIGRFPKNPGCFRGAPPRRPEDPVPVPVDDFSFGDELVYVNCEPPGYTINGMIDFGDWLTRSLDCQGYRVDDTKGMAVAFVKQWMNAKAMAGRFCVSEYFDGSPQNLYGWAEGAMGGRSLVFDFATHFGLQSMCDDAGFDMRQLEGLGYTALDPLHSATFVDNPDTDLSPGEQIIANKLLAYAFILTTEGYPFVYHKDYSTEPGCYGLKPWIDNLVWIHENLASGNTLTRYADQQVFVHERLGQPGLLTAISKDSWNRHTITCATSFGSNVQLHDYSGRHPDIWTDGEGRATFTVPSNAFSSGQSYLCFSRTGFGAAPVLRPRSTTQVLFGAGDLDVAPARDGDATVGRIWTAAGTRIIAEFRSLLSPWPQRVSLVVELLDPAGASLASARVTSSGSAALQATVHRDGWHTFKTAGAGLPPAAGAPFELSVTYTAPQEFSPP
;
A
#
# COMPACT_ATOMS: atom_id res chain seq x y z
N MET A 1 -14.37 -5.26 -7.68
CA MET A 1 -13.24 -4.58 -7.00
C MET A 1 -12.35 -5.71 -6.50
N GLY A 2 -11.06 -5.52 -6.44
CA GLY A 2 -10.13 -6.55 -5.99
C GLY A 2 -10.01 -6.66 -4.48
N VAL A 3 -8.91 -7.23 -4.00
CA VAL A 3 -8.54 -7.32 -2.58
C VAL A 3 -7.14 -6.76 -2.41
N VAL A 4 -6.95 -5.87 -1.43
CA VAL A 4 -5.66 -5.27 -1.11
C VAL A 4 -4.98 -6.02 0.01
N TYR A 5 -3.71 -6.36 -0.19
CA TYR A 5 -2.85 -6.83 0.88
C TYR A 5 -2.19 -5.63 1.57
N HIS A 6 -2.52 -5.39 2.83
CA HIS A 6 -1.94 -4.30 3.63
C HIS A 6 -0.62 -4.76 4.26
N ALA A 7 0.48 -4.48 3.56
CA ALA A 7 1.82 -4.96 3.88
C ALA A 7 2.50 -4.09 4.93
N HIS A 8 1.95 -3.98 6.12
CA HIS A 8 2.58 -3.28 7.23
C HIS A 8 2.98 -4.25 8.34
N ALA A 9 4.23 -4.17 8.78
CA ALA A 9 4.84 -5.10 9.74
C ALA A 9 5.18 -4.43 11.09
N ARG A 10 4.43 -3.42 11.49
CA ARG A 10 4.74 -2.54 12.64
C ARG A 10 5.06 -3.32 13.91
N PHE A 11 4.34 -4.39 14.20
CA PHE A 11 4.30 -5.03 15.53
C PHE A 11 4.84 -6.43 15.58
N LEU A 12 5.54 -6.86 14.58
CA LEU A 12 6.22 -8.12 14.67
C LEU A 12 7.50 -7.95 15.48
N ASP A 13 7.56 -8.51 16.70
CA ASP A 13 8.74 -8.52 17.56
C ASP A 13 9.99 -8.95 16.80
N ARG A 14 9.84 -9.89 15.92
CA ARG A 14 10.84 -10.34 14.98
C ARG A 14 11.42 -9.19 14.14
N HIS A 15 10.59 -8.25 13.72
CA HIS A 15 10.98 -7.07 12.95
C HIS A 15 11.50 -5.96 13.86
N GLY A 16 10.97 -5.86 15.08
CA GLY A 16 11.42 -4.93 16.10
C GLY A 16 12.86 -5.08 16.52
N GLN A 17 13.35 -6.30 16.60
CA GLN A 17 14.70 -6.58 17.09
C GLN A 17 15.73 -6.87 15.98
N LYS A 18 15.31 -7.24 14.78
CA LYS A 18 16.19 -7.81 13.75
C LYS A 18 16.23 -7.01 12.44
N PHE A 19 15.37 -6.04 12.24
CA PHE A 19 15.56 -5.01 11.23
C PHE A 19 16.60 -3.94 11.63
N THR A 20 17.13 -4.04 12.84
CA THR A 20 18.38 -3.38 13.14
C THR A 20 19.44 -4.06 12.32
N VAL A 21 19.86 -3.40 11.25
CA VAL A 21 21.01 -3.74 10.41
C VAL A 21 21.16 -5.24 10.21
N PRO A 22 21.38 -5.74 9.01
CA PRO A 22 22.08 -6.99 8.90
C PRO A 22 23.37 -6.82 9.70
N ALA A 23 23.36 -7.23 10.97
CA ALA A 23 24.60 -7.47 11.67
C ALA A 23 25.45 -8.30 10.70
N PRO A 24 26.75 -8.07 10.60
CA PRO A 24 27.61 -8.91 9.81
C PRO A 24 27.16 -10.35 10.10
N VAL A 25 26.72 -11.03 9.06
CA VAL A 25 25.96 -12.27 9.11
C VAL A 25 26.62 -13.19 10.13
N ASP A 26 26.02 -13.30 11.30
CA ASP A 26 26.33 -14.43 12.17
C ASP A 26 25.81 -15.65 11.40
N PRO A 27 26.69 -16.57 10.94
CA PRO A 27 26.29 -17.75 10.19
C PRO A 27 25.28 -18.62 10.93
N GLN A 28 25.06 -18.38 12.21
CA GLN A 28 24.19 -19.14 13.09
C GLN A 28 22.81 -18.52 13.28
N THR A 29 22.60 -17.28 12.85
CA THR A 29 21.27 -16.63 12.89
C THR A 29 20.62 -16.63 11.51
N PRO A 30 19.38 -17.14 11.36
CA PRO A 30 18.69 -17.08 10.07
C PRO A 30 18.63 -15.63 9.57
N HIS A 31 19.06 -15.40 8.33
CA HIS A 31 18.98 -14.09 7.70
C HIS A 31 17.51 -13.71 7.57
N VAL A 32 17.08 -12.66 8.26
CA VAL A 32 15.74 -12.08 8.08
C VAL A 32 15.84 -11.07 6.95
N PRO A 33 15.10 -11.26 5.84
CA PRO A 33 15.13 -10.32 4.72
C PRO A 33 14.58 -8.95 5.15
N TRP A 34 15.06 -7.89 4.51
CA TRP A 34 14.41 -6.59 4.59
C TRP A 34 12.95 -6.70 4.17
N TRP A 35 12.09 -5.78 4.67
CA TRP A 35 10.66 -5.86 4.41
C TRP A 35 10.31 -5.77 2.92
N TYR A 36 10.99 -4.92 2.18
CA TYR A 36 10.82 -4.83 0.73
C TYR A 36 11.22 -6.12 0.02
N ASP A 37 12.25 -6.81 0.49
CA ASP A 37 12.64 -8.11 -0.04
C ASP A 37 11.61 -9.18 0.30
N TRP A 38 11.07 -9.14 1.53
CA TRP A 38 9.99 -10.04 1.93
C TRP A 38 8.76 -9.88 1.02
N ILE A 39 8.34 -8.64 0.74
CA ILE A 39 7.23 -8.36 -0.18
C ILE A 39 7.54 -8.92 -1.58
N ALA A 40 8.74 -8.67 -2.09
CA ALA A 40 9.19 -9.17 -3.39
C ALA A 40 9.14 -10.71 -3.47
N MET A 41 9.60 -11.41 -2.43
CA MET A 41 9.57 -12.88 -2.34
C MET A 41 8.15 -13.44 -2.33
N ASN A 42 7.20 -12.72 -1.78
CA ASN A 42 5.82 -13.19 -1.59
C ASN A 42 4.85 -12.69 -2.66
N ALA A 43 5.23 -11.76 -3.52
CA ALA A 43 4.35 -11.13 -4.50
C ALA A 43 3.61 -12.14 -5.40
N ALA A 44 4.33 -13.13 -5.93
CA ALA A 44 3.72 -14.17 -6.76
C ALA A 44 2.70 -15.04 -5.97
N ALA A 45 3.01 -15.37 -4.71
CA ALA A 45 2.12 -16.13 -3.86
C ALA A 45 0.85 -15.34 -3.50
N LEU A 46 0.99 -14.06 -3.19
CA LEU A 46 -0.14 -13.15 -2.94
C LEU A 46 -1.05 -13.04 -4.17
N ARG A 47 -0.46 -12.88 -5.36
CA ARG A 47 -1.27 -12.85 -6.59
C ARG A 47 -1.98 -14.18 -6.86
N ARG A 48 -1.33 -15.33 -6.61
CA ARG A 48 -1.95 -16.66 -6.75
C ARG A 48 -3.08 -16.88 -5.74
N ALA A 49 -3.01 -16.28 -4.55
CA ALA A 49 -4.11 -16.28 -3.57
C ALA A 49 -5.32 -15.44 -4.03
N GLY A 50 -5.13 -14.52 -4.96
CA GLY A 50 -6.20 -13.68 -5.52
C GLY A 50 -6.06 -12.18 -5.22
N PHE A 51 -5.09 -11.77 -4.40
CA PHE A 51 -4.84 -10.35 -4.17
C PHE A 51 -4.59 -9.59 -5.47
N THR A 52 -5.09 -8.37 -5.55
CA THR A 52 -5.00 -7.52 -6.75
C THR A 52 -4.07 -6.33 -6.56
N ALA A 53 -3.82 -5.95 -5.32
CA ALA A 53 -2.93 -4.84 -4.96
C ALA A 53 -2.19 -5.11 -3.66
N ILE A 54 -1.06 -4.41 -3.48
CA ILE A 54 -0.32 -4.35 -2.22
C ILE A 54 -0.26 -2.89 -1.77
N LEU A 55 -0.66 -2.61 -0.53
CA LEU A 55 -0.41 -1.34 0.14
C LEU A 55 0.92 -1.44 0.90
N TYR A 56 1.90 -0.69 0.45
CA TYR A 56 3.21 -0.56 1.09
C TYR A 56 3.15 0.39 2.27
N PRO A 57 3.92 0.15 3.34
CA PRO A 57 4.05 1.09 4.46
C PRO A 57 4.67 2.42 3.99
N PRO A 58 4.68 3.48 4.85
CA PRO A 58 5.36 4.72 4.50
C PRO A 58 6.84 4.49 4.15
N VAL A 59 7.26 4.98 2.99
CA VAL A 59 8.55 4.64 2.40
C VAL A 59 9.66 5.64 2.70
N CYS A 60 9.31 6.78 3.30
CA CYS A 60 10.25 7.88 3.53
C CYS A 60 11.15 7.64 4.75
N LYS A 61 12.31 8.31 4.77
CA LYS A 61 13.23 8.30 5.90
C LYS A 61 12.59 8.91 7.14
N THR A 62 12.60 8.15 8.23
CA THR A 62 12.13 8.63 9.54
C THR A 62 13.27 9.19 10.38
N GLN A 63 12.95 9.94 11.43
CA GLN A 63 13.90 10.41 12.43
C GLN A 63 14.74 9.29 13.07
N SER A 64 14.20 8.08 13.09
CA SER A 64 14.85 6.90 13.66
C SER A 64 15.65 6.08 12.64
N GLY A 65 15.76 6.54 11.40
CA GLY A 65 16.43 5.79 10.33
C GLY A 65 15.82 4.41 10.13
N HIS A 66 16.65 3.38 10.20
CA HIS A 66 16.20 1.97 10.14
C HIS A 66 15.80 1.40 11.50
N PHE A 67 15.97 2.16 12.59
CA PHE A 67 15.69 1.68 13.93
C PHE A 67 14.20 1.49 14.21
N ASN A 68 13.91 0.75 15.25
CA ASN A 68 12.63 0.16 15.57
C ASN A 68 11.48 1.12 15.87
N THR A 69 11.77 2.36 16.21
CA THR A 69 10.78 3.29 16.76
C THR A 69 10.07 4.14 15.71
N GLY A 70 10.43 3.99 14.45
CA GLY A 70 9.94 4.93 13.42
C GLY A 70 8.73 4.47 12.62
N ASP A 71 8.37 3.20 12.65
CA ASP A 71 7.22 2.56 11.96
C ASP A 71 6.81 3.13 10.58
N GLY A 72 7.57 4.09 10.05
CA GLY A 72 7.31 4.81 8.81
C GLY A 72 6.63 6.18 9.01
N TYR A 73 5.88 6.40 10.09
CA TYR A 73 5.06 7.61 10.26
C TYR A 73 5.80 8.81 10.85
N GLY A 74 6.96 8.59 11.46
CA GLY A 74 7.83 9.67 11.95
C GLY A 74 8.75 10.24 10.86
N VAL A 75 8.19 10.69 9.75
CA VAL A 75 8.95 11.15 8.58
C VAL A 75 9.87 12.32 8.93
N TYR A 76 11.14 12.21 8.51
CA TYR A 76 12.13 13.27 8.59
C TYR A 76 12.37 13.92 7.23
N ASP A 77 12.64 13.12 6.19
CA ASP A 77 12.92 13.60 4.83
C ASP A 77 12.06 12.86 3.80
N GLN A 78 11.13 13.58 3.18
CA GLN A 78 10.23 13.02 2.15
C GLN A 78 11.00 12.55 0.90
N TYR A 79 12.13 13.20 0.59
CA TYR A 79 12.93 12.87 -0.60
C TYR A 79 14.05 11.86 -0.32
N ASP A 80 13.96 11.13 0.79
CA ASP A 80 14.84 10.00 1.10
C ASP A 80 13.99 8.73 1.30
N ILE A 81 14.01 7.85 0.33
CA ILE A 81 13.36 6.54 0.37
C ILE A 81 14.39 5.41 0.58
N GLY A 82 15.43 5.70 1.34
CA GLY A 82 16.52 4.77 1.64
C GLY A 82 17.73 4.90 0.72
N SER A 83 18.13 6.12 0.40
CA SER A 83 19.26 6.43 -0.47
C SER A 83 20.31 7.32 0.17
N LYS A 84 19.98 8.00 1.28
CA LYS A 84 20.89 8.92 1.97
C LYS A 84 21.33 8.36 3.31
N ASN A 85 22.63 8.45 3.61
CA ASN A 85 23.15 8.13 4.93
C ASN A 85 22.86 9.27 5.91
N GLN A 86 21.60 9.32 6.38
CA GLN A 86 21.14 10.27 7.38
C GLN A 86 20.28 9.55 8.44
N MET A 87 20.10 10.17 9.59
CA MET A 87 19.41 9.54 10.73
C MET A 87 20.02 8.18 11.12
N GLY A 88 21.33 8.01 10.95
CA GLY A 88 22.09 6.85 11.36
C GLY A 88 22.09 5.67 10.38
N SER A 89 21.45 5.77 9.22
CA SER A 89 21.45 4.70 8.22
C SER A 89 21.20 5.21 6.80
N VAL A 90 21.55 4.36 5.81
CA VAL A 90 21.10 4.54 4.42
C VAL A 90 19.67 4.04 4.28
N GLU A 91 19.38 2.90 4.85
CA GLU A 91 18.06 2.26 4.78
C GLU A 91 17.00 3.06 5.55
N THR A 92 15.76 2.97 5.09
CA THR A 92 14.58 3.25 5.91
C THR A 92 14.30 2.06 6.83
N ARG A 93 13.24 2.13 7.63
CA ARG A 93 12.77 0.99 8.43
C ARG A 93 12.59 -0.30 7.60
N PHE A 94 12.25 -0.19 6.35
CA PHE A 94 11.81 -1.30 5.51
C PHE A 94 12.82 -1.74 4.46
N GLY A 95 13.90 -1.00 4.29
CA GLY A 95 14.97 -1.28 3.34
C GLY A 95 15.46 -0.03 2.60
N ASN A 96 16.31 -0.23 1.60
CA ASN A 96 16.84 0.86 0.78
C ASN A 96 16.04 1.07 -0.53
N ARG A 97 16.37 2.14 -1.24
CA ARG A 97 15.69 2.55 -2.48
C ARG A 97 15.71 1.46 -3.56
N GLU A 98 16.84 0.79 -3.76
CA GLU A 98 16.93 -0.28 -4.76
C GLU A 98 16.03 -1.46 -4.41
N GLN A 99 15.96 -1.84 -3.14
CA GLN A 99 15.08 -2.90 -2.66
C GLN A 99 13.60 -2.52 -2.86
N LEU A 100 13.25 -1.27 -2.55
CA LEU A 100 11.90 -0.75 -2.76
C LEU A 100 11.51 -0.77 -4.25
N GLN A 101 12.35 -0.19 -5.13
CA GLN A 101 12.08 -0.14 -6.57
C GLN A 101 11.99 -1.54 -7.17
N ARG A 102 12.88 -2.46 -6.77
CA ARG A 102 12.83 -3.87 -7.16
C ARG A 102 11.54 -4.55 -6.71
N SER A 103 11.14 -4.36 -5.45
CA SER A 103 9.91 -4.94 -4.89
C SER A 103 8.68 -4.50 -5.67
N VAL A 104 8.58 -3.21 -5.99
CA VAL A 104 7.50 -2.66 -6.82
C VAL A 104 7.50 -3.28 -8.22
N ALA A 105 8.66 -3.38 -8.85
CA ALA A 105 8.78 -3.97 -10.19
C ALA A 105 8.36 -5.45 -10.22
N ILE A 106 8.70 -6.22 -9.17
CA ILE A 106 8.29 -7.62 -9.02
C ILE A 106 6.79 -7.74 -8.77
N ALA A 107 6.21 -6.86 -7.93
CA ALA A 107 4.75 -6.81 -7.74
C ALA A 107 4.03 -6.59 -9.08
N HIS A 108 4.50 -5.65 -9.90
CA HIS A 108 3.98 -5.41 -11.24
C HIS A 108 4.16 -6.61 -12.17
N ALA A 109 5.32 -7.26 -12.15
CA ALA A 109 5.55 -8.47 -12.94
C ALA A 109 4.61 -9.61 -12.54
N CYS A 110 4.15 -9.65 -11.30
CA CYS A 110 3.11 -10.57 -10.82
C CYS A 110 1.68 -10.09 -11.15
N GLY A 111 1.49 -8.88 -11.67
CA GLY A 111 0.18 -8.31 -11.98
C GLY A 111 -0.55 -7.74 -10.76
N LEU A 112 0.19 -7.30 -9.75
CA LEU A 112 -0.31 -6.60 -8.58
C LEU A 112 -0.17 -5.09 -8.76
N ASP A 113 -1.19 -4.33 -8.38
CA ASP A 113 -1.08 -2.90 -8.21
C ASP A 113 -0.30 -2.57 -6.94
N VAL A 114 0.39 -1.44 -6.95
CA VAL A 114 1.15 -0.95 -5.81
C VAL A 114 0.53 0.36 -5.33
N TYR A 115 0.09 0.36 -4.08
CA TYR A 115 -0.33 1.56 -3.36
C TYR A 115 0.72 1.88 -2.30
N VAL A 116 0.95 3.15 -2.03
CA VAL A 116 1.95 3.61 -1.07
C VAL A 116 1.28 4.44 0.01
N ASP A 117 1.63 4.15 1.24
CA ASP A 117 1.22 4.97 2.38
C ASP A 117 2.03 6.28 2.39
N VAL A 118 1.35 7.41 2.42
CA VAL A 118 1.97 8.74 2.36
C VAL A 118 1.57 9.57 3.58
N VAL A 119 2.59 10.01 4.31
CA VAL A 119 2.46 10.88 5.48
C VAL A 119 2.63 12.32 5.02
N LEU A 120 1.53 13.05 4.99
CA LEU A 120 1.50 14.45 4.56
C LEU A 120 1.23 15.41 5.72
N HIS A 121 0.80 14.90 6.87
CA HIS A 121 0.36 15.69 8.01
C HIS A 121 1.52 16.24 8.84
N GLN A 122 2.52 15.43 9.17
CA GLN A 122 3.56 15.78 10.13
C GLN A 122 4.97 15.40 9.68
N LEU A 123 5.96 16.02 10.35
CA LEU A 123 7.35 15.62 10.35
C LEU A 123 7.86 15.45 11.78
N ILE A 124 8.92 14.65 11.97
CA ILE A 124 9.54 14.43 13.27
C ILE A 124 11.08 14.54 13.15
N GLY A 125 11.72 15.14 14.16
CA GLY A 125 13.17 15.19 14.27
C GLY A 125 13.81 16.49 13.80
N GLY A 126 13.02 17.53 13.54
CA GLY A 126 13.53 18.87 13.29
C GLY A 126 14.02 19.57 14.56
N ASP A 127 14.85 20.57 14.39
CA ASP A 127 15.28 21.47 15.47
C ASP A 127 14.46 22.76 15.42
N ASN A 128 13.47 22.89 16.32
CA ASN A 128 12.56 24.04 16.39
C ASN A 128 11.90 24.38 15.03
N GLY A 129 11.40 23.36 14.31
CA GLY A 129 10.76 23.51 13.00
C GLY A 129 11.75 23.76 11.84
N VAL A 130 13.04 23.53 12.06
CA VAL A 130 14.07 23.60 11.02
C VAL A 130 14.51 22.20 10.65
N TYR A 131 14.31 21.84 9.38
CA TYR A 131 14.73 20.55 8.82
C TYR A 131 15.81 20.75 7.77
N ARG A 132 16.96 20.12 7.98
CA ARG A 132 18.14 20.20 7.12
C ARG A 132 18.54 18.82 6.66
N TYR A 133 18.46 18.62 5.37
CA TYR A 133 18.70 17.30 4.76
C TYR A 133 20.09 17.23 4.14
N LEU A 134 20.59 16.01 3.96
CA LEU A 134 21.82 15.78 3.22
C LEU A 134 21.63 16.14 1.75
N GLY A 135 22.58 16.84 1.19
CA GLY A 135 22.71 17.04 -0.24
C GLY A 135 23.55 15.96 -0.92
N ALA A 136 23.59 15.97 -2.24
CA ALA A 136 24.31 15.01 -3.09
C ALA A 136 25.80 14.84 -2.79
N ASN A 137 26.42 15.84 -2.16
CA ASN A 137 27.83 15.83 -1.78
C ASN A 137 28.07 15.35 -0.33
N GLY A 138 27.04 14.85 0.36
CA GLY A 138 27.09 14.48 1.77
C GLY A 138 27.14 15.67 2.74
N ALA A 139 27.07 16.92 2.25
CA ALA A 139 27.01 18.08 3.10
C ALA A 139 25.62 18.21 3.72
N VAL A 140 25.56 18.47 5.02
CA VAL A 140 24.33 18.89 5.69
C VAL A 140 23.96 20.28 5.16
N GLY A 141 22.87 20.36 4.45
CA GLY A 141 22.49 21.59 3.75
C GLY A 141 21.01 21.73 3.56
N ILE A 142 20.70 22.31 2.46
CA ILE A 142 19.40 22.72 2.01
C ILE A 142 18.71 21.64 1.19
N GLY A 143 18.83 20.38 1.39
CA GLY A 143 18.11 19.31 0.68
C GLY A 143 17.05 19.78 -0.34
N ARG A 144 16.31 18.90 -0.89
CA ARG A 144 15.35 19.30 -1.95
C ARG A 144 14.15 20.12 -1.44
N PHE A 145 13.71 19.85 -0.21
CA PHE A 145 12.54 20.52 0.38
C PHE A 145 12.82 20.85 1.86
N PRO A 146 13.78 21.76 2.15
CA PRO A 146 14.08 22.18 3.51
C PRO A 146 12.86 22.87 4.13
N LYS A 147 12.65 22.70 5.43
CA LYS A 147 11.56 23.36 6.15
C LYS A 147 12.12 24.39 7.11
N ASN A 148 11.32 25.40 7.33
CA ASN A 148 11.53 26.45 8.31
C ASN A 148 10.31 26.51 9.25
N PRO A 149 10.37 27.24 10.38
CA PRO A 149 9.25 27.32 11.32
C PRO A 149 7.92 27.80 10.72
N GLY A 150 7.96 28.56 9.61
CA GLY A 150 6.75 29.00 8.89
C GLY A 150 6.01 27.89 8.14
N CYS A 151 6.60 26.70 8.03
CA CYS A 151 5.97 25.54 7.43
C CYS A 151 5.07 24.77 8.41
N PHE A 152 5.10 25.10 9.71
CA PHE A 152 4.49 24.31 10.77
C PHE A 152 3.49 25.10 11.59
N ARG A 153 2.53 24.40 12.18
CA ARG A 153 1.63 24.94 13.21
C ARG A 153 2.40 25.17 14.49
N GLY A 154 2.01 26.21 15.21
CA GLY A 154 2.45 26.37 16.60
C GLY A 154 1.90 25.27 17.50
N ALA A 155 2.49 25.11 18.69
CA ALA A 155 2.00 24.18 19.69
C ALA A 155 0.50 24.43 20.01
N PRO A 156 -0.27 23.38 20.40
CA PRO A 156 -1.66 23.54 20.83
C PRO A 156 -1.82 24.62 21.91
N PRO A 157 -2.93 25.38 21.95
CA PRO A 157 -4.08 25.30 21.06
C PRO A 157 -3.75 25.80 19.65
N ARG A 158 -4.37 25.20 18.64
CA ARG A 158 -4.14 25.55 17.23
C ARG A 158 -4.40 27.01 16.96
N ARG A 159 -3.60 27.57 16.08
CA ARG A 159 -3.77 28.98 15.68
C ARG A 159 -5.11 29.14 14.97
N PRO A 160 -5.90 30.20 15.30
CA PRO A 160 -7.17 30.47 14.63
C PRO A 160 -7.07 30.63 13.12
N GLU A 161 -5.89 31.04 12.62
CA GLU A 161 -5.64 31.24 11.21
C GLU A 161 -5.44 29.97 10.41
N ASP A 162 -5.36 28.83 11.07
CA ASP A 162 -5.10 27.55 10.43
C ASP A 162 -6.43 26.81 10.20
N PRO A 163 -7.03 26.94 8.98
CA PRO A 163 -8.34 26.39 8.71
C PRO A 163 -8.24 24.88 8.52
N VAL A 164 -8.27 24.15 9.61
CA VAL A 164 -8.43 22.71 9.58
C VAL A 164 -9.87 22.37 9.86
N PRO A 165 -10.38 21.29 9.25
CA PRO A 165 -11.70 20.78 9.60
C PRO A 165 -11.76 20.51 11.11
N VAL A 166 -12.83 20.96 11.74
CA VAL A 166 -13.10 20.70 13.16
C VAL A 166 -14.06 19.54 13.25
N PRO A 167 -14.00 18.67 14.22
CA PRO A 167 -13.01 18.57 15.29
C PRO A 167 -11.76 17.89 14.77
N VAL A 168 -10.70 18.57 14.86
CA VAL A 168 -9.43 17.95 14.64
C VAL A 168 -9.04 17.30 15.93
N ASP A 169 -8.55 16.09 15.86
CA ASP A 169 -7.91 15.50 17.00
C ASP A 169 -6.74 16.40 17.37
N ASP A 170 -6.72 16.93 18.60
CA ASP A 170 -5.59 17.71 19.10
C ASP A 170 -4.34 16.82 19.33
N PHE A 171 -4.27 15.73 18.59
CA PHE A 171 -3.14 14.83 18.59
C PHE A 171 -2.00 15.47 17.79
N SER A 172 -0.95 15.83 18.47
CA SER A 172 0.28 16.28 17.84
C SER A 172 1.22 15.09 17.70
N PHE A 173 1.38 14.59 16.47
CA PHE A 173 2.34 13.53 16.17
C PHE A 173 3.75 14.05 15.93
N GLY A 174 3.99 15.35 16.07
CA GLY A 174 5.25 16.01 15.79
C GLY A 174 5.06 17.43 15.28
N ASP A 175 5.91 17.87 14.37
CA ASP A 175 5.78 19.18 13.71
C ASP A 175 4.71 19.08 12.60
N GLU A 176 3.49 19.54 12.86
CA GLU A 176 2.38 19.50 11.91
C GLU A 176 2.53 20.54 10.82
N LEU A 177 2.39 20.12 9.56
CA LEU A 177 2.54 20.99 8.40
C LEU A 177 1.33 21.91 8.19
N VAL A 178 1.59 23.18 7.88
CA VAL A 178 0.60 24.17 7.50
C VAL A 178 0.56 24.33 6.00
N TYR A 179 -0.62 24.27 5.42
CA TYR A 179 -0.82 24.35 3.99
C TYR A 179 -1.39 25.67 3.52
N VAL A 180 -2.36 26.22 4.24
CA VAL A 180 -3.05 27.44 3.83
C VAL A 180 -2.26 28.68 4.20
N ASN A 181 -1.76 28.74 5.43
CA ASN A 181 -1.06 29.91 5.99
C ASN A 181 0.44 29.65 6.18
N CYS A 182 1.06 28.85 5.28
CA CYS A 182 2.51 28.63 5.33
C CYS A 182 3.32 29.83 4.88
N GLU A 183 4.54 29.96 5.41
CA GLU A 183 5.50 30.99 5.01
C GLU A 183 6.80 30.36 4.49
N PRO A 184 7.24 30.73 3.25
CA PRO A 184 6.53 31.63 2.32
C PRO A 184 5.22 31.04 1.79
N PRO A 185 4.26 31.87 1.38
CA PRO A 185 2.96 31.39 0.89
C PRO A 185 3.08 30.38 -0.23
N GLY A 186 2.32 29.27 -0.12
CA GLY A 186 2.32 28.20 -1.11
C GLY A 186 3.54 27.27 -1.06
N TYR A 187 4.54 27.53 -0.23
CA TYR A 187 5.77 26.73 -0.17
C TYR A 187 5.50 25.27 0.20
N THR A 188 4.74 25.05 1.27
CA THR A 188 4.45 23.71 1.77
C THR A 188 3.57 22.94 0.77
N ILE A 189 2.53 23.57 0.21
CA ILE A 189 1.65 22.96 -0.79
C ILE A 189 2.46 22.51 -2.01
N ASN A 190 3.24 23.42 -2.59
CA ASN A 190 4.02 23.14 -3.80
C ASN A 190 5.07 22.05 -3.54
N GLY A 191 5.76 22.11 -2.42
CA GLY A 191 6.76 21.12 -2.05
C GLY A 191 6.18 19.73 -1.86
N MET A 192 4.98 19.60 -1.27
CA MET A 192 4.32 18.32 -1.11
C MET A 192 3.71 17.79 -2.42
N ILE A 193 3.23 18.65 -3.30
CA ILE A 193 2.81 18.25 -4.65
C ILE A 193 4.01 17.76 -5.47
N ASP A 194 5.15 18.45 -5.39
CA ASP A 194 6.38 18.04 -6.06
C ASP A 194 6.92 16.72 -5.51
N PHE A 195 6.81 16.52 -4.19
CA PHE A 195 7.13 15.23 -3.56
C PHE A 195 6.25 14.10 -4.09
N GLY A 196 4.94 14.29 -4.14
CA GLY A 196 4.01 13.29 -4.66
C GLY A 196 4.33 12.91 -6.11
N ASP A 197 4.60 13.89 -6.98
CA ASP A 197 5.01 13.67 -8.37
C ASP A 197 6.31 12.86 -8.47
N TRP A 198 7.32 13.26 -7.70
CA TRP A 198 8.61 12.56 -7.65
C TRP A 198 8.46 11.12 -7.14
N LEU A 199 7.72 10.90 -6.06
CA LEU A 199 7.49 9.58 -5.47
C LEU A 199 6.78 8.66 -6.47
N THR A 200 5.72 9.18 -7.09
CA THR A 200 4.94 8.44 -8.10
C THR A 200 5.81 7.96 -9.25
N ARG A 201 6.63 8.86 -9.79
CA ARG A 201 7.51 8.57 -10.93
C ARG A 201 8.70 7.69 -10.53
N SER A 202 9.20 7.81 -9.30
CA SER A 202 10.29 6.98 -8.78
C SER A 202 9.86 5.53 -8.58
N LEU A 203 8.60 5.30 -8.23
CA LEU A 203 8.08 3.95 -7.90
C LEU A 203 7.17 3.37 -8.98
N ASP A 204 6.52 4.19 -9.82
CA ASP A 204 5.42 3.78 -10.71
C ASP A 204 4.22 3.23 -9.92
N CYS A 205 3.91 3.79 -8.74
CA CYS A 205 2.79 3.33 -7.93
C CYS A 205 1.44 3.72 -8.54
N GLN A 206 0.41 2.88 -8.33
CA GLN A 206 -0.93 3.07 -8.91
C GLN A 206 -1.87 3.79 -7.96
N GLY A 207 -1.49 3.96 -6.70
CA GLY A 207 -2.33 4.66 -5.74
C GLY A 207 -1.65 4.95 -4.41
N TYR A 208 -2.46 5.52 -3.51
CA TYR A 208 -2.00 6.00 -2.20
C TYR A 208 -3.01 5.70 -1.11
N ARG A 209 -2.50 5.40 0.08
CA ARG A 209 -3.21 5.64 1.32
C ARG A 209 -2.69 6.96 1.88
N VAL A 210 -3.58 7.89 2.14
CA VAL A 210 -3.21 9.19 2.73
C VAL A 210 -3.47 9.12 4.23
N ASP A 211 -2.38 9.20 4.99
CA ASP A 211 -2.35 9.13 6.44
C ASP A 211 -3.00 10.36 7.07
N ASP A 212 -3.73 10.17 8.18
CA ASP A 212 -4.34 11.22 9.01
C ASP A 212 -4.94 12.39 8.22
N THR A 213 -5.88 12.08 7.34
CA THR A 213 -6.54 13.14 6.54
C THR A 213 -7.41 14.07 7.39
N LYS A 214 -7.83 13.65 8.57
CA LYS A 214 -8.62 14.43 9.53
C LYS A 214 -7.83 15.62 10.08
N GLY A 215 -6.52 15.50 10.16
CA GLY A 215 -5.59 16.55 10.63
C GLY A 215 -5.24 17.61 9.58
N MET A 216 -5.65 17.48 8.32
CA MET A 216 -5.21 18.33 7.23
C MET A 216 -6.32 19.20 6.63
N ALA A 217 -5.94 20.31 6.00
CA ALA A 217 -6.87 21.15 5.24
C ALA A 217 -7.46 20.37 4.05
N VAL A 218 -8.77 20.22 4.00
CA VAL A 218 -9.52 19.50 2.93
C VAL A 218 -9.09 19.95 1.53
N ALA A 219 -8.98 21.27 1.33
CA ALA A 219 -8.57 21.84 0.05
C ALA A 219 -7.19 21.35 -0.41
N PHE A 220 -6.24 21.23 0.51
CA PHE A 220 -4.91 20.70 0.22
C PHE A 220 -4.98 19.21 -0.17
N VAL A 221 -5.65 18.37 0.64
CA VAL A 221 -5.74 16.93 0.37
C VAL A 221 -6.35 16.69 -1.03
N LYS A 222 -7.45 17.38 -1.33
CA LYS A 222 -8.10 17.30 -2.65
C LYS A 222 -7.20 17.81 -3.78
N GLN A 223 -6.46 18.90 -3.57
CA GLN A 223 -5.52 19.44 -4.54
C GLN A 223 -4.37 18.47 -4.79
N TRP A 224 -3.79 17.88 -3.74
CA TRP A 224 -2.70 16.93 -3.84
C TRP A 224 -3.09 15.70 -4.67
N MET A 225 -4.24 15.08 -4.36
CA MET A 225 -4.73 13.89 -5.06
C MET A 225 -5.01 14.12 -6.56
N ASN A 226 -5.23 15.37 -6.96
CA ASN A 226 -5.55 15.74 -8.36
C ASN A 226 -4.37 16.40 -9.10
N ALA A 227 -3.22 16.55 -8.44
CA ALA A 227 -2.07 17.22 -9.02
C ALA A 227 -1.14 16.24 -9.76
N LYS A 228 -0.53 16.72 -10.86
CA LYS A 228 0.60 16.07 -11.57
C LYS A 228 0.40 14.54 -11.76
N ALA A 229 1.40 13.75 -11.39
CA ALA A 229 1.36 12.29 -11.54
C ALA A 229 0.39 11.58 -10.58
N MET A 230 -0.12 12.24 -9.53
CA MET A 230 -1.14 11.69 -8.64
C MET A 230 -2.54 11.71 -9.24
N ALA A 231 -2.78 12.60 -10.22
CA ALA A 231 -4.09 12.74 -10.86
C ALA A 231 -4.57 11.41 -11.48
N GLY A 232 -5.81 11.02 -11.13
CA GLY A 232 -6.45 9.79 -11.63
C GLY A 232 -5.93 8.50 -11.00
N ARG A 233 -4.96 8.54 -10.08
CA ARG A 233 -4.52 7.35 -9.35
C ARG A 233 -5.49 7.01 -8.22
N PHE A 234 -5.53 5.75 -7.84
CA PHE A 234 -6.32 5.29 -6.69
C PHE A 234 -5.92 6.06 -5.43
N CYS A 235 -6.91 6.43 -4.60
CA CYS A 235 -6.66 7.00 -3.28
C CYS A 235 -7.61 6.42 -2.26
N VAL A 236 -7.10 6.16 -1.07
CA VAL A 236 -7.87 5.87 0.13
C VAL A 236 -7.41 6.78 1.25
N SER A 237 -8.34 7.42 1.91
CA SER A 237 -8.10 8.32 3.04
C SER A 237 -8.24 7.58 4.36
N GLU A 238 -7.29 7.78 5.25
CA GLU A 238 -7.53 7.50 6.65
C GLU A 238 -8.23 8.72 7.28
N TYR A 239 -9.53 8.60 7.45
CA TYR A 239 -10.35 9.52 8.22
C TYR A 239 -10.92 8.77 9.41
N PHE A 240 -10.18 8.78 10.52
CA PHE A 240 -10.50 7.97 11.71
C PHE A 240 -11.79 8.46 12.36
N ASP A 241 -12.92 7.81 12.04
CA ASP A 241 -14.23 8.17 12.55
C ASP A 241 -15.19 6.97 12.52
N GLY A 242 -15.85 6.68 13.64
CA GLY A 242 -16.84 5.59 13.74
C GLY A 242 -18.25 5.93 13.24
N SER A 243 -18.48 7.16 12.75
CA SER A 243 -19.77 7.58 12.22
C SER A 243 -19.85 7.38 10.71
N PRO A 244 -20.75 6.52 10.20
CA PRO A 244 -20.97 6.38 8.75
C PRO A 244 -21.26 7.71 8.05
N GLN A 245 -21.97 8.62 8.70
CA GLN A 245 -22.34 9.92 8.14
C GLN A 245 -21.13 10.86 8.03
N ASN A 246 -20.20 10.81 9.00
CA ASN A 246 -18.96 11.60 8.92
C ASN A 246 -18.05 11.06 7.81
N LEU A 247 -17.94 9.72 7.66
CA LEU A 247 -17.20 9.08 6.57
C LEU A 247 -17.79 9.45 5.21
N TYR A 248 -19.13 9.45 5.07
CA TYR A 248 -19.83 9.91 3.88
C TYR A 248 -19.57 11.41 3.61
N GLY A 249 -19.61 12.23 4.66
CA GLY A 249 -19.29 13.66 4.58
C GLY A 249 -17.88 13.91 4.08
N TRP A 250 -16.93 13.07 4.43
CA TRP A 250 -15.56 13.14 3.91
C TRP A 250 -15.48 12.66 2.46
N ALA A 251 -15.88 11.41 2.17
CA ALA A 251 -15.70 10.80 0.85
C ALA A 251 -16.46 11.53 -0.24
N GLU A 252 -17.75 11.80 -0.02
CA GLU A 252 -18.60 12.46 -1.00
C GLU A 252 -18.63 13.98 -0.82
N GLY A 253 -18.86 14.46 0.40
CA GLY A 253 -19.01 15.89 0.65
C GLY A 253 -17.71 16.66 0.43
N ALA A 254 -16.62 16.25 1.04
CA ALA A 254 -15.34 16.93 0.95
C ALA A 254 -14.55 16.53 -0.30
N MET A 255 -14.38 15.23 -0.54
CA MET A 255 -13.57 14.74 -1.66
C MET A 255 -14.32 14.64 -2.98
N GLY A 256 -15.67 14.53 -2.96
CA GLY A 256 -16.51 14.38 -4.16
C GLY A 256 -16.22 13.06 -4.89
N GLY A 257 -16.12 11.98 -4.15
CA GLY A 257 -15.81 10.64 -4.66
C GLY A 257 -14.38 10.46 -5.19
N ARG A 258 -13.46 11.41 -4.93
CA ARG A 258 -12.07 11.31 -5.40
C ARG A 258 -11.24 10.29 -4.61
N SER A 259 -11.63 9.99 -3.40
CA SER A 259 -10.94 9.07 -2.51
C SER A 259 -11.94 8.13 -1.85
N LEU A 260 -11.58 6.86 -1.75
CA LEU A 260 -12.21 5.98 -0.78
C LEU A 260 -11.86 6.44 0.63
N VAL A 261 -12.60 5.95 1.61
CA VAL A 261 -12.28 6.13 3.02
C VAL A 261 -12.28 4.78 3.73
N PHE A 262 -11.36 4.58 4.67
CA PHE A 262 -11.40 3.40 5.54
C PHE A 262 -12.66 3.39 6.37
N ASP A 263 -13.42 2.29 6.31
CA ASP A 263 -14.72 2.14 6.98
C ASP A 263 -14.51 1.71 8.44
N PHE A 264 -14.11 2.67 9.28
CA PHE A 264 -14.00 2.48 10.72
C PHE A 264 -15.34 2.15 11.36
N ALA A 265 -16.45 2.60 10.79
CA ALA A 265 -17.78 2.27 11.30
C ALA A 265 -18.09 0.78 11.14
N THR A 266 -17.73 0.18 10.00
CA THR A 266 -17.82 -1.28 9.82
C THR A 266 -16.83 -1.99 10.75
N HIS A 267 -15.60 -1.52 10.88
CA HIS A 267 -14.60 -2.11 11.80
C HIS A 267 -15.13 -2.20 13.23
N PHE A 268 -15.64 -1.12 13.81
CA PHE A 268 -16.18 -1.11 15.19
C PHE A 268 -17.41 -2.00 15.35
N GLY A 269 -18.26 -2.09 14.34
CA GLY A 269 -19.38 -3.03 14.34
C GLY A 269 -18.92 -4.50 14.29
N LEU A 270 -17.90 -4.80 13.49
CA LEU A 270 -17.29 -6.13 13.44
C LEU A 270 -16.54 -6.47 14.72
N GLN A 271 -15.89 -5.50 15.36
CA GLN A 271 -15.30 -5.68 16.68
C GLN A 271 -16.37 -6.10 17.70
N SER A 272 -17.49 -5.38 17.74
CA SER A 272 -18.62 -5.73 18.62
C SER A 272 -19.17 -7.13 18.28
N MET A 273 -19.33 -7.46 17.00
CA MET A 273 -19.75 -8.80 16.59
C MET A 273 -18.79 -9.89 17.09
N CYS A 274 -17.50 -9.66 17.00
CA CYS A 274 -16.48 -10.66 17.29
C CYS A 274 -16.22 -10.85 18.79
N ASP A 275 -16.19 -9.76 19.55
CA ASP A 275 -15.71 -9.74 20.93
C ASP A 275 -16.82 -9.61 21.97
N ASP A 276 -18.03 -9.11 21.61
CA ASP A 276 -19.18 -9.06 22.51
C ASP A 276 -20.08 -10.29 22.34
N ALA A 277 -20.15 -11.13 23.37
CA ALA A 277 -21.03 -12.29 23.39
C ALA A 277 -22.52 -11.91 23.28
N GLY A 278 -22.90 -10.70 23.68
CA GLY A 278 -24.27 -10.18 23.63
C GLY A 278 -24.67 -9.59 22.26
N PHE A 279 -23.76 -9.43 21.34
CA PHE A 279 -24.05 -8.82 20.03
C PHE A 279 -25.15 -9.57 19.26
N ASP A 280 -26.09 -8.84 18.72
CA ASP A 280 -27.19 -9.39 17.94
C ASP A 280 -26.84 -9.35 16.45
N MET A 281 -26.75 -10.51 15.79
CA MET A 281 -26.33 -10.62 14.40
C MET A 281 -27.23 -9.88 13.40
N ARG A 282 -28.45 -9.50 13.78
CA ARG A 282 -29.32 -8.62 12.97
C ARG A 282 -28.70 -7.24 12.73
N GLN A 283 -27.78 -6.79 13.60
CA GLN A 283 -27.10 -5.50 13.46
C GLN A 283 -26.08 -5.47 12.32
N LEU A 284 -25.77 -6.61 11.70
CA LEU A 284 -24.95 -6.66 10.50
C LEU A 284 -25.69 -6.18 9.24
N GLU A 285 -27.00 -6.16 9.26
CA GLU A 285 -27.78 -5.56 8.18
C GLU A 285 -27.62 -4.03 8.20
N GLY A 286 -27.13 -3.49 7.10
CA GLY A 286 -26.88 -2.05 7.00
C GLY A 286 -25.70 -1.55 7.83
N LEU A 287 -24.74 -2.43 8.16
CA LEU A 287 -23.59 -2.07 8.97
C LEU A 287 -22.64 -1.10 8.25
N GLY A 288 -22.24 -0.05 8.96
CA GLY A 288 -21.12 0.83 8.64
C GLY A 288 -21.37 1.79 7.46
N TYR A 289 -20.28 2.35 6.99
CA TYR A 289 -20.31 3.27 5.85
C TYR A 289 -20.55 2.54 4.53
N THR A 290 -20.10 1.30 4.41
CA THR A 290 -20.32 0.44 3.23
C THR A 290 -21.81 0.34 2.86
N ALA A 291 -22.71 0.36 3.85
CA ALA A 291 -24.14 0.33 3.58
C ALA A 291 -24.68 1.64 2.96
N LEU A 292 -23.99 2.75 3.15
CA LEU A 292 -24.35 4.05 2.56
C LEU A 292 -23.73 4.22 1.17
N ASP A 293 -22.46 3.87 1.03
CA ASP A 293 -21.71 4.02 -0.21
C ASP A 293 -20.65 2.93 -0.37
N PRO A 294 -21.01 1.79 -0.93
CA PRO A 294 -20.08 0.67 -1.10
C PRO A 294 -18.96 0.94 -2.11
N LEU A 295 -19.12 1.92 -3.00
CA LEU A 295 -18.14 2.22 -4.04
C LEU A 295 -16.93 2.99 -3.49
N HIS A 296 -17.14 3.79 -2.45
CA HIS A 296 -16.08 4.58 -1.83
C HIS A 296 -15.68 4.05 -0.44
N SER A 297 -16.15 2.86 -0.07
CA SER A 297 -15.80 2.20 1.19
C SER A 297 -14.59 1.27 1.04
N ALA A 298 -13.56 1.47 1.85
CA ALA A 298 -12.44 0.57 2.04
C ALA A 298 -12.62 -0.19 3.36
N THR A 299 -13.03 -1.46 3.27
CA THR A 299 -13.30 -2.29 4.44
C THR A 299 -12.05 -2.97 4.97
N PHE A 300 -11.95 -3.16 6.27
CA PHE A 300 -10.82 -3.84 6.93
C PHE A 300 -11.26 -4.48 8.24
N VAL A 301 -10.48 -5.44 8.73
CA VAL A 301 -10.71 -6.09 10.05
C VAL A 301 -9.87 -5.39 11.10
N ASP A 302 -8.56 -5.36 10.92
CA ASP A 302 -7.64 -4.55 11.70
C ASP A 302 -6.63 -3.85 10.81
N ASN A 303 -5.98 -2.82 11.34
CA ASN A 303 -4.87 -2.11 10.74
C ASN A 303 -3.75 -1.91 11.79
N PRO A 304 -2.61 -1.28 11.46
CA PRO A 304 -1.54 -1.07 12.43
C PRO A 304 -1.94 -0.33 13.70
N ASP A 305 -2.94 0.54 13.65
CA ASP A 305 -3.35 1.37 14.78
C ASP A 305 -4.40 0.67 15.63
N THR A 306 -5.45 0.12 15.03
CA THR A 306 -6.50 -0.61 15.76
C THR A 306 -5.95 -1.86 16.45
N ASP A 307 -5.03 -2.58 15.83
CA ASP A 307 -4.39 -3.78 16.42
C ASP A 307 -3.55 -3.49 17.68
N LEU A 308 -3.20 -2.23 17.93
CA LEU A 308 -2.47 -1.81 19.14
C LEU A 308 -3.32 -1.16 20.20
N SER A 309 -4.46 -0.65 19.81
CA SER A 309 -5.31 0.12 20.73
C SER A 309 -6.17 -0.83 21.55
N PRO A 310 -5.92 -0.98 22.86
CA PRO A 310 -6.81 -1.74 23.73
C PRO A 310 -8.24 -1.17 23.63
N GLY A 311 -9.19 -2.03 23.23
CA GLY A 311 -10.58 -1.64 23.04
C GLY A 311 -10.96 -1.28 21.59
N GLU A 312 -10.02 -1.23 20.67
CA GLU A 312 -10.27 -1.09 19.22
C GLU A 312 -9.93 -2.36 18.46
N GLN A 313 -8.96 -3.12 18.94
CA GLN A 313 -8.52 -4.38 18.35
C GLN A 313 -9.64 -5.44 18.35
N ILE A 314 -9.78 -6.17 17.27
CA ILE A 314 -10.56 -7.41 17.22
C ILE A 314 -9.69 -8.55 17.75
N ILE A 315 -10.09 -9.15 18.88
CA ILE A 315 -9.29 -10.19 19.56
C ILE A 315 -9.76 -11.59 19.16
N ALA A 316 -11.05 -11.86 19.30
CA ALA A 316 -11.65 -13.16 18.99
C ALA A 316 -12.28 -13.15 17.60
N ASN A 317 -12.54 -14.34 17.05
CA ASN A 317 -13.39 -14.52 15.87
C ASN A 317 -13.00 -13.72 14.62
N LYS A 318 -11.78 -13.20 14.50
CA LYS A 318 -11.32 -12.39 13.36
C LYS A 318 -11.73 -12.96 11.99
N LEU A 319 -11.76 -14.28 11.86
CA LEU A 319 -12.11 -14.93 10.60
C LEU A 319 -13.59 -14.74 10.23
N LEU A 320 -14.51 -14.55 11.18
CA LEU A 320 -15.90 -14.16 10.88
C LEU A 320 -15.97 -12.73 10.32
N ALA A 321 -15.14 -11.81 10.85
CA ALA A 321 -15.03 -10.47 10.30
C ALA A 321 -14.47 -10.49 8.87
N TYR A 322 -13.44 -11.29 8.60
CA TYR A 322 -12.96 -11.49 7.24
C TYR A 322 -14.00 -12.15 6.33
N ALA A 323 -14.75 -13.12 6.83
CA ALA A 323 -15.84 -13.71 6.06
C ALA A 323 -16.91 -12.67 5.69
N PHE A 324 -17.20 -11.72 6.59
CA PHE A 324 -18.11 -10.62 6.30
C PHE A 324 -17.56 -9.68 5.22
N ILE A 325 -16.38 -9.07 5.41
CA ILE A 325 -15.86 -8.05 4.47
C ILE A 325 -15.47 -8.64 3.11
N LEU A 326 -15.11 -9.92 3.04
CA LEU A 326 -14.75 -10.60 1.78
C LEU A 326 -15.97 -11.20 1.05
N THR A 327 -17.16 -11.13 1.62
CA THR A 327 -18.38 -11.63 0.97
C THR A 327 -19.47 -10.57 0.82
N THR A 328 -19.32 -9.40 1.45
CA THR A 328 -20.16 -8.21 1.26
C THR A 328 -19.55 -7.25 0.23
N GLU A 329 -20.10 -6.06 0.10
CA GLU A 329 -19.62 -4.99 -0.75
C GLU A 329 -18.46 -4.23 -0.08
N GLY A 330 -17.87 -3.28 -0.79
CA GLY A 330 -16.71 -2.51 -0.39
C GLY A 330 -15.42 -3.01 -1.05
N TYR A 331 -14.29 -2.35 -0.75
CA TYR A 331 -12.96 -2.73 -1.21
C TYR A 331 -12.14 -3.25 -0.03
N PRO A 332 -12.01 -4.57 0.17
CA PRO A 332 -11.42 -5.14 1.37
C PRO A 332 -9.90 -5.03 1.40
N PHE A 333 -9.39 -4.65 2.57
CA PHE A 333 -7.97 -4.63 2.93
C PHE A 333 -7.68 -5.72 3.95
N VAL A 334 -6.72 -6.59 3.63
CA VAL A 334 -6.29 -7.69 4.48
C VAL A 334 -4.96 -7.34 5.14
N TYR A 335 -4.97 -7.22 6.46
CA TYR A 335 -3.80 -6.83 7.23
C TYR A 335 -2.77 -7.97 7.34
N HIS A 336 -1.49 -7.64 7.14
CA HIS A 336 -0.40 -8.62 7.17
C HIS A 336 -0.37 -9.45 8.45
N LYS A 337 -0.52 -8.83 9.62
CA LYS A 337 -0.43 -9.52 10.91
C LYS A 337 -1.55 -10.54 11.09
N ASP A 338 -2.76 -10.27 10.59
CA ASP A 338 -3.85 -11.23 10.61
C ASP A 338 -3.60 -12.40 9.67
N TYR A 339 -3.08 -12.10 8.49
CA TYR A 339 -2.90 -13.07 7.42
C TYR A 339 -1.70 -14.00 7.63
N SER A 340 -0.52 -13.47 7.95
CA SER A 340 0.74 -14.21 7.95
C SER A 340 0.76 -15.33 8.98
N THR A 341 1.42 -16.43 8.63
CA THR A 341 1.70 -17.57 9.54
C THR A 341 3.02 -17.41 10.29
N GLU A 342 3.69 -16.27 10.15
CA GLU A 342 4.94 -16.00 10.84
C GLU A 342 4.72 -15.82 12.36
N PRO A 343 5.76 -16.08 13.18
CA PRO A 343 5.67 -15.84 14.62
C PRO A 343 5.25 -14.41 14.94
N GLY A 344 4.28 -14.25 15.83
CA GLY A 344 3.70 -12.96 16.20
C GLY A 344 2.52 -12.51 15.33
N CYS A 345 2.15 -13.29 14.31
CA CYS A 345 0.96 -13.10 13.48
C CYS A 345 -0.16 -14.06 13.87
N TYR A 346 -1.39 -13.75 13.44
CA TYR A 346 -2.57 -14.57 13.78
C TYR A 346 -2.71 -15.85 12.93
N GLY A 347 -2.01 -15.95 11.81
CA GLY A 347 -1.93 -17.19 11.01
C GLY A 347 -3.18 -17.53 10.21
N LEU A 348 -4.01 -16.57 9.85
CA LEU A 348 -5.29 -16.82 9.18
C LEU A 348 -5.17 -17.08 7.66
N LYS A 349 -3.93 -17.09 7.13
CA LYS A 349 -3.65 -17.26 5.69
C LYS A 349 -4.46 -18.35 5.00
N PRO A 350 -4.53 -19.62 5.50
CA PRO A 350 -5.21 -20.69 4.76
C PRO A 350 -6.68 -20.41 4.50
N TRP A 351 -7.36 -19.76 5.44
CA TRP A 351 -8.78 -19.43 5.32
C TRP A 351 -9.00 -18.11 4.56
N ILE A 352 -8.13 -17.13 4.77
CA ILE A 352 -8.20 -15.86 4.04
C ILE A 352 -7.90 -16.08 2.56
N ASP A 353 -6.93 -16.93 2.18
CA ASP A 353 -6.69 -17.27 0.77
C ASP A 353 -7.95 -17.80 0.08
N ASN A 354 -8.69 -18.67 0.77
CA ASN A 354 -9.96 -19.18 0.27
C ASN A 354 -11.04 -18.08 0.16
N LEU A 355 -11.17 -17.24 1.18
CA LEU A 355 -12.12 -16.12 1.17
C LEU A 355 -11.78 -15.06 0.11
N VAL A 356 -10.51 -14.78 -0.11
CA VAL A 356 -10.04 -13.88 -1.19
C VAL A 356 -10.41 -14.48 -2.56
N TRP A 357 -10.20 -15.78 -2.74
CA TRP A 357 -10.63 -16.46 -3.96
C TRP A 357 -12.15 -16.38 -4.15
N ILE A 358 -12.95 -16.61 -3.09
CA ILE A 358 -14.41 -16.48 -3.10
C ILE A 358 -14.82 -15.06 -3.48
N HIS A 359 -14.19 -14.05 -2.89
CA HIS A 359 -14.43 -12.64 -3.22
C HIS A 359 -14.26 -12.36 -4.71
N GLU A 360 -13.12 -12.75 -5.25
CA GLU A 360 -12.74 -12.44 -6.64
C GLU A 360 -13.57 -13.18 -7.68
N ASN A 361 -14.10 -14.35 -7.33
CA ASN A 361 -14.77 -15.21 -8.31
C ASN A 361 -16.30 -15.29 -8.14
N LEU A 362 -16.82 -15.06 -6.94
CA LEU A 362 -18.22 -15.32 -6.62
C LEU A 362 -18.97 -14.10 -6.06
N ALA A 363 -18.29 -13.20 -5.32
CA ALA A 363 -18.93 -12.10 -4.61
C ALA A 363 -19.10 -10.87 -5.50
N SER A 364 -20.14 -10.82 -6.30
CA SER A 364 -20.44 -9.68 -7.17
C SER A 364 -21.91 -9.24 -7.09
N GLY A 365 -22.18 -8.01 -7.52
CA GLY A 365 -23.51 -7.39 -7.46
C GLY A 365 -23.85 -6.85 -6.06
N ASN A 366 -25.10 -6.45 -5.86
CA ASN A 366 -25.57 -5.89 -4.60
C ASN A 366 -25.78 -6.99 -3.55
N THR A 367 -25.67 -6.62 -2.28
CA THR A 367 -25.96 -7.50 -1.15
C THR A 367 -27.43 -7.42 -0.75
N LEU A 368 -28.03 -8.57 -0.46
CA LEU A 368 -29.38 -8.68 0.08
C LEU A 368 -29.39 -9.60 1.29
N THR A 369 -29.92 -9.13 2.43
CA THR A 369 -30.15 -9.97 3.60
C THR A 369 -31.20 -11.03 3.30
N ARG A 370 -30.88 -12.30 3.55
CA ARG A 370 -31.79 -13.45 3.33
C ARG A 370 -32.38 -13.99 4.62
N TYR A 371 -31.63 -13.88 5.70
CA TYR A 371 -32.07 -14.26 7.05
C TYR A 371 -31.20 -13.55 8.09
N ALA A 372 -31.79 -13.14 9.17
CA ALA A 372 -31.07 -12.63 10.33
C ALA A 372 -31.83 -12.89 11.63
N ASP A 373 -31.13 -13.41 12.62
CA ASP A 373 -31.60 -13.51 14.00
C ASP A 373 -30.48 -13.11 14.96
N GLN A 374 -30.65 -13.40 16.25
CA GLN A 374 -29.65 -13.05 17.26
C GLN A 374 -28.30 -13.75 17.05
N GLN A 375 -28.27 -14.91 16.42
CA GLN A 375 -27.06 -15.77 16.33
C GLN A 375 -26.53 -15.96 14.90
N VAL A 376 -27.36 -15.76 13.89
CA VAL A 376 -27.04 -16.05 12.50
C VAL A 376 -27.40 -14.87 11.60
N PHE A 377 -26.50 -14.58 10.68
CA PHE A 377 -26.71 -13.62 9.60
C PHE A 377 -26.47 -14.32 8.24
N VAL A 378 -27.41 -14.19 7.33
CA VAL A 378 -27.32 -14.74 5.96
C VAL A 378 -27.57 -13.65 4.95
N HIS A 379 -26.64 -13.47 4.04
CA HIS A 379 -26.75 -12.52 2.94
C HIS A 379 -26.43 -13.18 1.59
N GLU A 380 -26.92 -12.58 0.53
CA GLU A 380 -26.64 -13.02 -0.83
C GLU A 380 -26.13 -11.86 -1.68
N ARG A 381 -25.04 -12.09 -2.43
CA ARG A 381 -24.57 -11.23 -3.51
C ARG A 381 -25.30 -11.60 -4.79
N LEU A 382 -25.99 -10.62 -5.38
CA LEU A 382 -26.95 -10.82 -6.47
C LEU A 382 -26.33 -10.82 -7.87
N GLY A 383 -25.01 -10.77 -7.99
CA GLY A 383 -24.33 -10.82 -9.28
C GLY A 383 -24.27 -12.23 -9.89
N GLN A 384 -23.47 -12.37 -10.93
CA GLN A 384 -23.21 -13.66 -11.56
C GLN A 384 -21.76 -14.07 -11.27
N PRO A 385 -21.55 -15.22 -10.65
CA PRO A 385 -22.46 -16.35 -10.45
C PRO A 385 -23.39 -16.26 -9.23
N GLY A 386 -23.22 -15.26 -8.36
CA GLY A 386 -23.95 -15.10 -7.11
C GLY A 386 -23.29 -15.86 -5.95
N LEU A 387 -23.48 -15.36 -4.72
CA LEU A 387 -22.88 -15.95 -3.51
C LEU A 387 -23.86 -15.84 -2.33
N LEU A 388 -24.24 -16.95 -1.74
CA LEU A 388 -25.01 -17.00 -0.49
C LEU A 388 -24.06 -17.29 0.65
N THR A 389 -23.90 -16.34 1.58
CA THR A 389 -23.02 -16.46 2.73
C THR A 389 -23.85 -16.52 4.01
N ALA A 390 -23.53 -17.46 4.89
CA ALA A 390 -24.07 -17.55 6.24
C ALA A 390 -22.95 -17.46 7.27
N ILE A 391 -23.15 -16.66 8.31
CA ILE A 391 -22.19 -16.43 9.40
C ILE A 391 -22.92 -16.64 10.73
N SER A 392 -22.31 -17.36 11.67
CA SER A 392 -22.84 -17.51 13.02
C SER A 392 -21.76 -17.29 14.09
N LYS A 393 -22.12 -16.60 15.15
CA LYS A 393 -21.24 -16.46 16.32
C LYS A 393 -21.54 -17.45 17.45
N ASP A 394 -22.61 -18.27 17.33
CA ASP A 394 -23.01 -19.21 18.37
C ASP A 394 -21.93 -20.28 18.58
N SER A 395 -21.31 -20.28 19.74
CA SER A 395 -20.24 -21.21 20.09
C SER A 395 -20.72 -22.62 20.40
N TRP A 396 -22.01 -22.81 20.64
CA TRP A 396 -22.56 -24.07 21.17
C TRP A 396 -23.47 -24.79 20.20
N ASN A 397 -24.33 -24.05 19.48
CA ASN A 397 -25.38 -24.66 18.69
C ASN A 397 -25.11 -24.54 17.19
N ARG A 398 -25.59 -25.51 16.46
CA ARG A 398 -25.73 -25.45 15.01
C ARG A 398 -27.11 -24.89 14.67
N HIS A 399 -27.20 -24.13 13.60
CA HIS A 399 -28.45 -23.50 13.18
C HIS A 399 -28.85 -23.97 11.80
N THR A 400 -30.02 -24.65 11.69
CA THR A 400 -30.58 -25.02 10.39
C THR A 400 -31.47 -23.89 9.90
N ILE A 401 -31.09 -23.31 8.76
CA ILE A 401 -31.75 -22.16 8.14
C ILE A 401 -32.38 -22.59 6.83
N THR A 402 -33.58 -22.10 6.55
CA THR A 402 -34.21 -22.13 5.24
C THR A 402 -34.49 -20.71 4.79
N CYS A 403 -33.92 -20.27 3.68
CA CYS A 403 -34.12 -18.92 3.14
C CYS A 403 -34.34 -18.94 1.62
N ALA A 404 -35.04 -17.91 1.13
CA ALA A 404 -35.17 -17.67 -0.31
C ALA A 404 -33.83 -17.28 -0.92
N THR A 405 -33.56 -17.68 -2.16
CA THR A 405 -32.36 -17.34 -2.91
C THR A 405 -32.69 -16.85 -4.31
N SER A 406 -31.76 -16.19 -4.98
CA SER A 406 -31.87 -15.80 -6.38
C SER A 406 -31.31 -16.84 -7.35
N PHE A 407 -30.90 -18.01 -6.88
CA PHE A 407 -30.31 -19.04 -7.74
C PHE A 407 -31.35 -19.75 -8.63
N GLY A 408 -32.63 -19.70 -8.26
CA GLY A 408 -33.71 -20.40 -8.95
C GLY A 408 -34.03 -21.76 -8.35
N SER A 409 -35.00 -22.47 -8.95
CA SER A 409 -35.54 -23.75 -8.46
C SER A 409 -34.67 -24.92 -8.87
N ASN A 410 -34.48 -25.88 -7.96
CA ASN A 410 -33.78 -27.16 -8.20
C ASN A 410 -32.34 -26.96 -8.71
N VAL A 411 -31.63 -25.97 -8.17
CA VAL A 411 -30.22 -25.66 -8.49
C VAL A 411 -29.32 -26.26 -7.44
N GLN A 412 -28.27 -26.95 -7.88
CA GLN A 412 -27.22 -27.44 -7.00
C GLN A 412 -26.29 -26.29 -6.62
N LEU A 413 -26.02 -26.15 -5.32
CA LEU A 413 -25.11 -25.20 -4.75
C LEU A 413 -24.00 -25.93 -4.00
N HIS A 414 -22.77 -25.51 -4.25
CA HIS A 414 -21.56 -26.00 -3.59
C HIS A 414 -21.09 -25.00 -2.53
N ASP A 415 -20.69 -25.50 -1.36
CA ASP A 415 -20.07 -24.68 -0.32
C ASP A 415 -18.56 -24.51 -0.57
N TYR A 416 -18.18 -23.39 -1.10
CA TYR A 416 -16.78 -23.04 -1.37
C TYR A 416 -15.95 -22.77 -0.12
N SER A 417 -16.57 -22.66 1.06
CA SER A 417 -15.83 -22.64 2.33
C SER A 417 -15.35 -24.04 2.76
N GLY A 418 -15.88 -25.09 2.13
CA GLY A 418 -15.50 -26.49 2.39
C GLY A 418 -16.02 -27.06 3.72
N ARG A 419 -17.07 -26.47 4.32
CA ARG A 419 -17.60 -26.87 5.64
C ARG A 419 -18.95 -27.56 5.59
N HIS A 420 -19.59 -27.55 4.43
CA HIS A 420 -20.92 -28.14 4.23
C HIS A 420 -20.96 -28.96 2.92
N PRO A 421 -21.66 -30.07 2.86
CA PRO A 421 -21.90 -30.77 1.60
C PRO A 421 -22.74 -29.92 0.65
N ASP A 422 -22.75 -30.30 -0.64
CA ASP A 422 -23.62 -29.70 -1.64
C ASP A 422 -25.09 -29.77 -1.21
N ILE A 423 -25.82 -28.72 -1.55
CA ILE A 423 -27.26 -28.59 -1.29
C ILE A 423 -27.99 -28.31 -2.60
N TRP A 424 -29.31 -28.45 -2.58
CA TRP A 424 -30.18 -28.09 -3.69
C TRP A 424 -31.23 -27.08 -3.23
N THR A 425 -31.50 -26.08 -4.06
CA THR A 425 -32.68 -25.25 -3.86
C THR A 425 -33.95 -26.08 -4.13
N ASP A 426 -35.01 -25.78 -3.39
CA ASP A 426 -36.30 -26.41 -3.59
C ASP A 426 -37.06 -25.89 -4.86
N GLY A 427 -38.29 -26.35 -5.08
CA GLY A 427 -39.12 -25.91 -6.20
C GLY A 427 -39.48 -24.41 -6.17
N GLU A 428 -39.33 -23.78 -5.04
CA GLU A 428 -39.56 -22.31 -4.83
C GLU A 428 -38.28 -21.50 -4.81
N GLY A 429 -37.10 -22.13 -5.02
CA GLY A 429 -35.78 -21.49 -5.01
C GLY A 429 -35.25 -21.22 -3.62
N ARG A 430 -35.74 -21.91 -2.58
CA ARG A 430 -35.21 -21.79 -1.22
C ARG A 430 -34.10 -22.79 -0.98
N ALA A 431 -33.08 -22.37 -0.24
CA ALA A 431 -31.98 -23.21 0.22
C ALA A 431 -32.14 -23.57 1.69
N THR A 432 -31.91 -24.82 2.05
CA THR A 432 -31.87 -25.30 3.44
C THR A 432 -30.48 -25.84 3.73
N PHE A 433 -29.84 -25.33 4.77
CA PHE A 433 -28.48 -25.69 5.19
C PHE A 433 -28.30 -25.52 6.71
N THR A 434 -27.25 -26.14 7.24
CA THR A 434 -26.93 -26.07 8.68
C THR A 434 -25.61 -25.35 8.89
N VAL A 435 -25.67 -24.15 9.46
CA VAL A 435 -24.47 -23.37 9.85
C VAL A 435 -23.83 -24.08 11.05
N PRO A 436 -22.51 -24.38 11.00
CA PRO A 436 -21.83 -25.03 12.13
C PRO A 436 -21.75 -24.10 13.33
N SER A 437 -21.58 -24.65 14.55
CA SER A 437 -21.28 -23.86 15.72
C SER A 437 -19.88 -23.23 15.63
N ASN A 438 -19.71 -22.05 16.19
CA ASN A 438 -18.42 -21.37 16.29
C ASN A 438 -17.61 -21.89 17.50
N ALA A 439 -17.40 -23.20 17.52
CA ALA A 439 -16.77 -23.90 18.62
C ALA A 439 -15.40 -23.30 18.95
N PHE A 440 -15.15 -23.06 20.23
CA PHE A 440 -13.92 -22.46 20.77
C PHE A 440 -13.60 -21.07 20.18
N SER A 441 -14.61 -20.33 19.74
CA SER A 441 -14.44 -19.00 19.11
C SER A 441 -13.42 -19.04 17.97
N SER A 442 -13.43 -20.12 17.18
CA SER A 442 -12.47 -20.34 16.09
C SER A 442 -12.63 -19.36 14.93
N GLY A 443 -13.77 -18.67 14.86
CA GLY A 443 -14.13 -17.81 13.73
C GLY A 443 -14.48 -18.59 12.46
N GLN A 444 -14.62 -19.93 12.52
CA GLN A 444 -14.83 -20.78 11.34
C GLN A 444 -16.29 -21.12 11.06
N SER A 445 -17.22 -20.50 11.78
CA SER A 445 -18.65 -20.72 11.59
C SER A 445 -19.23 -19.85 10.47
N TYR A 446 -18.78 -20.10 9.24
CA TYR A 446 -19.33 -19.48 8.02
C TYR A 446 -19.43 -20.49 6.89
N LEU A 447 -20.38 -20.26 5.97
CA LEU A 447 -20.61 -21.03 4.75
C LEU A 447 -20.70 -20.08 3.56
N CYS A 448 -20.24 -20.54 2.39
CA CYS A 448 -20.17 -19.73 1.18
C CYS A 448 -20.68 -20.53 -0.02
N PHE A 449 -21.99 -20.51 -0.26
CA PHE A 449 -22.61 -21.29 -1.33
C PHE A 449 -22.68 -20.51 -2.64
N SER A 450 -22.33 -21.18 -3.73
CA SER A 450 -22.57 -20.72 -5.09
C SER A 450 -22.84 -21.91 -6.02
N ARG A 451 -23.12 -21.62 -7.30
CA ARG A 451 -23.26 -22.67 -8.32
C ARG A 451 -21.98 -23.48 -8.41
N THR A 452 -22.10 -24.75 -8.80
CA THR A 452 -20.95 -25.65 -9.00
C THR A 452 -20.11 -25.23 -10.22
N GLY A 453 -18.87 -25.71 -10.29
CA GLY A 453 -18.02 -25.61 -11.49
C GLY A 453 -17.00 -24.46 -11.49
N PHE A 454 -16.87 -23.71 -10.42
CA PHE A 454 -15.80 -22.69 -10.27
C PHE A 454 -14.57 -23.30 -9.59
N GLY A 455 -13.39 -23.05 -10.13
CA GLY A 455 -12.16 -23.65 -9.59
C GLY A 455 -10.88 -23.12 -10.24
N ALA A 456 -10.98 -22.10 -11.09
CA ALA A 456 -9.80 -21.56 -11.77
C ALA A 456 -8.91 -20.79 -10.80
N ALA A 457 -7.61 -21.11 -10.81
CA ALA A 457 -6.62 -20.33 -10.09
C ALA A 457 -6.43 -18.94 -10.77
N PRO A 458 -6.15 -17.88 -9.99
CA PRO A 458 -5.79 -16.59 -10.56
C PRO A 458 -4.57 -16.71 -11.48
N VAL A 459 -4.65 -16.06 -12.64
CA VAL A 459 -3.55 -16.04 -13.61
C VAL A 459 -2.68 -14.83 -13.35
N LEU A 460 -1.37 -15.05 -13.27
CA LEU A 460 -0.40 -13.94 -13.23
C LEU A 460 -0.44 -13.19 -14.58
N ARG A 461 -0.63 -11.88 -14.51
CA ARG A 461 -0.64 -10.99 -15.69
C ARG A 461 0.52 -10.02 -15.59
N PRO A 462 1.71 -10.38 -16.12
CA PRO A 462 2.88 -9.52 -16.03
C PRO A 462 2.64 -8.18 -16.71
N ARG A 463 3.12 -7.13 -16.06
CA ARG A 463 3.23 -5.81 -16.69
C ARG A 463 4.63 -5.23 -16.46
N SER A 464 5.03 -4.35 -17.37
CA SER A 464 6.27 -3.59 -17.23
C SER A 464 6.08 -2.47 -16.20
N THR A 465 7.19 -2.06 -15.62
CA THR A 465 7.31 -0.94 -14.68
C THR A 465 8.09 0.18 -15.36
N THR A 466 7.67 1.41 -15.17
CA THR A 466 8.41 2.61 -15.62
C THR A 466 8.80 3.43 -14.42
N GLN A 467 10.08 3.38 -14.06
CA GLN A 467 10.62 4.05 -12.87
C GLN A 467 11.66 5.10 -13.25
N VAL A 468 11.63 6.23 -12.56
CA VAL A 468 12.73 7.19 -12.58
C VAL A 468 13.78 6.71 -11.57
N LEU A 469 14.88 6.17 -12.09
CA LEU A 469 16.00 5.72 -11.25
C LEU A 469 16.77 6.90 -10.69
N PHE A 470 16.84 7.98 -11.48
CA PHE A 470 17.48 9.22 -11.10
C PHE A 470 16.75 10.41 -11.76
N GLY A 471 16.49 11.46 -11.01
CA GLY A 471 15.73 12.62 -11.50
C GLY A 471 16.21 13.97 -10.95
N ALA A 472 15.65 15.03 -11.48
CA ALA A 472 15.92 16.39 -11.02
C ALA A 472 15.62 16.50 -9.53
N GLY A 473 16.65 16.79 -8.74
CA GLY A 473 16.56 16.93 -7.31
C GLY A 473 16.76 15.65 -6.51
N ASP A 474 17.06 14.52 -7.16
CA ASP A 474 17.71 13.40 -6.49
C ASP A 474 19.14 13.84 -6.15
N LEU A 475 19.29 14.38 -4.97
CA LEU A 475 20.59 14.87 -4.47
C LEU A 475 21.50 13.73 -4.01
N ASP A 476 21.03 12.51 -4.11
CA ASP A 476 21.71 11.31 -3.64
C ASP A 476 22.75 10.80 -4.62
N VAL A 477 22.60 11.14 -5.89
CA VAL A 477 23.56 10.78 -6.93
C VAL A 477 24.30 12.03 -7.34
N ALA A 478 25.61 12.00 -7.21
CA ALA A 478 26.45 13.08 -7.75
C ALA A 478 26.09 13.27 -9.23
N PRO A 479 25.82 14.50 -9.67
CA PRO A 479 25.63 14.78 -11.07
C PRO A 479 26.76 14.18 -11.90
N ALA A 480 26.49 13.77 -13.14
CA ALA A 480 27.54 13.22 -14.01
C ALA A 480 28.75 14.16 -14.00
N ARG A 481 29.87 13.66 -13.48
CA ARG A 481 31.17 14.36 -13.46
C ARG A 481 32.03 13.81 -14.58
N ASP A 482 33.16 14.45 -14.83
CA ASP A 482 34.21 13.83 -15.63
C ASP A 482 34.62 12.50 -14.97
N GLY A 483 34.38 11.38 -15.67
CA GLY A 483 34.54 10.02 -15.17
C GLY A 483 33.21 9.26 -15.04
N ASP A 484 33.31 7.96 -14.82
CA ASP A 484 32.18 7.06 -14.74
C ASP A 484 31.53 7.11 -13.35
N ALA A 485 30.19 7.17 -13.32
CA ALA A 485 29.41 7.05 -12.10
C ALA A 485 28.25 6.05 -12.30
N THR A 486 28.08 5.13 -11.34
CA THR A 486 26.88 4.29 -11.28
C THR A 486 25.71 5.14 -10.80
N VAL A 487 24.60 5.12 -11.55
CA VAL A 487 23.42 5.96 -11.27
C VAL A 487 22.19 5.16 -10.88
N GLY A 488 22.22 3.86 -11.01
CA GLY A 488 21.14 2.99 -10.57
C GLY A 488 21.24 1.60 -11.15
N ARG A 489 20.50 0.67 -10.55
CA ARG A 489 20.40 -0.72 -11.00
C ARG A 489 18.94 -1.13 -11.08
N ILE A 490 18.64 -2.04 -12.00
CA ILE A 490 17.34 -2.66 -12.15
C ILE A 490 17.48 -4.19 -12.11
N TRP A 491 16.48 -4.85 -11.53
CA TRP A 491 16.40 -6.31 -11.50
C TRP A 491 15.47 -6.77 -12.62
N THR A 492 16.03 -7.38 -13.66
CA THR A 492 15.26 -7.74 -14.86
C THR A 492 15.34 -9.21 -15.21
N ALA A 493 14.33 -9.71 -15.93
CA ALA A 493 14.24 -11.08 -16.41
C ALA A 493 14.85 -11.20 -17.83
N ALA A 494 15.52 -12.33 -18.09
CA ALA A 494 15.98 -12.69 -19.43
C ALA A 494 14.84 -12.68 -20.46
N GLY A 495 15.15 -12.29 -21.68
CA GLY A 495 14.18 -12.16 -22.77
C GLY A 495 13.35 -10.88 -22.74
N THR A 496 13.47 -10.04 -21.72
CA THR A 496 12.72 -8.77 -21.63
C THR A 496 13.46 -7.64 -22.35
N ARG A 497 12.69 -6.64 -22.74
CA ARG A 497 13.21 -5.42 -23.37
C ARG A 497 13.29 -4.31 -22.33
N ILE A 498 14.44 -3.69 -22.21
CA ILE A 498 14.66 -2.47 -21.47
C ILE A 498 14.55 -1.29 -22.43
N ILE A 499 13.82 -0.26 -22.04
CA ILE A 499 13.76 1.03 -22.71
C ILE A 499 14.14 2.09 -21.67
N ALA A 500 15.21 2.83 -21.90
CA ALA A 500 15.63 3.90 -21.02
C ALA A 500 15.69 5.22 -21.78
N GLU A 501 15.13 6.26 -21.18
CA GLU A 501 15.22 7.63 -21.62
C GLU A 501 16.14 8.40 -20.68
N PHE A 502 17.18 8.94 -21.26
CA PHE A 502 18.15 9.78 -20.56
C PHE A 502 18.00 11.22 -21.04
N ARG A 503 17.55 12.08 -20.14
CA ARG A 503 17.28 13.49 -20.42
C ARG A 503 18.21 14.39 -19.63
N SER A 504 18.94 15.27 -20.34
CA SER A 504 19.72 16.31 -19.67
C SER A 504 18.83 17.44 -19.17
N LEU A 505 19.13 17.95 -17.99
CA LEU A 505 18.47 19.09 -17.37
C LEU A 505 19.36 20.35 -17.39
N LEU A 506 20.51 20.29 -18.07
CA LEU A 506 21.37 21.46 -18.30
C LEU A 506 20.65 22.47 -19.21
N SER A 507 20.58 23.72 -18.75
CA SER A 507 20.06 24.84 -19.54
C SER A 507 20.73 26.14 -19.08
N PRO A 508 21.40 26.88 -19.96
CA PRO A 508 21.73 26.53 -21.36
C PRO A 508 22.74 25.38 -21.46
N TRP A 509 22.73 24.68 -22.60
CA TRP A 509 23.70 23.62 -22.84
C TRP A 509 25.09 24.19 -23.10
N PRO A 510 26.13 23.82 -22.33
CA PRO A 510 27.48 24.31 -22.50
C PRO A 510 28.12 23.74 -23.80
N GLN A 511 28.93 24.55 -24.48
CA GLN A 511 29.67 24.06 -25.61
C GLN A 511 30.67 22.97 -25.18
N ARG A 512 30.84 21.95 -26.03
CA ARG A 512 31.76 20.82 -25.85
C ARG A 512 31.43 19.87 -24.70
N VAL A 513 30.27 20.01 -24.04
CA VAL A 513 29.81 19.03 -23.06
C VAL A 513 29.16 17.85 -23.76
N SER A 514 29.45 16.65 -23.33
CA SER A 514 28.70 15.45 -23.69
C SER A 514 28.41 14.60 -22.46
N LEU A 515 27.23 14.01 -22.40
CA LEU A 515 26.83 13.02 -21.40
C LEU A 515 26.58 11.70 -22.10
N VAL A 516 27.09 10.63 -21.53
CA VAL A 516 26.84 9.26 -22.00
C VAL A 516 26.15 8.48 -20.90
N VAL A 517 25.12 7.72 -21.25
CA VAL A 517 24.55 6.68 -20.39
C VAL A 517 24.82 5.33 -21.03
N GLU A 518 25.25 4.39 -20.23
CA GLU A 518 25.57 3.02 -20.63
C GLU A 518 24.82 2.03 -19.75
N LEU A 519 24.23 1.01 -20.37
CA LEU A 519 23.58 -0.11 -19.71
C LEU A 519 24.52 -1.32 -19.74
N LEU A 520 24.84 -1.85 -18.57
CA LEU A 520 25.68 -3.02 -18.38
C LEU A 520 24.86 -4.24 -17.96
N ASP A 521 25.26 -5.40 -18.42
CA ASP A 521 24.73 -6.68 -17.97
C ASP A 521 25.26 -7.07 -16.57
N PRO A 522 24.76 -8.16 -15.95
CA PRO A 522 25.26 -8.62 -14.64
C PRO A 522 26.75 -8.98 -14.61
N ALA A 523 27.38 -9.25 -15.74
CA ALA A 523 28.82 -9.52 -15.85
C ALA A 523 29.64 -8.24 -16.09
N GLY A 524 28.99 -7.08 -16.24
CA GLY A 524 29.63 -5.79 -16.51
C GLY A 524 29.89 -5.53 -17.99
N ALA A 525 29.36 -6.35 -18.90
CA ALA A 525 29.46 -6.10 -20.33
C ALA A 525 28.43 -5.07 -20.82
N SER A 526 28.84 -4.19 -21.70
CA SER A 526 27.97 -3.16 -22.29
C SER A 526 26.91 -3.77 -23.19
N LEU A 527 25.65 -3.49 -22.91
CA LEU A 527 24.49 -3.90 -23.72
C LEU A 527 24.06 -2.81 -24.68
N ALA A 528 24.08 -1.56 -24.24
CA ALA A 528 23.69 -0.41 -25.03
C ALA A 528 24.25 0.88 -24.43
N SER A 529 24.44 1.90 -25.26
CA SER A 529 24.79 3.23 -24.79
C SER A 529 24.08 4.31 -25.61
N ALA A 530 23.85 5.47 -24.98
CA ALA A 530 23.31 6.65 -25.64
C ALA A 530 24.10 7.89 -25.23
N ARG A 531 24.20 8.87 -26.11
CA ARG A 531 24.94 10.10 -25.89
C ARG A 531 24.09 11.33 -26.15
N VAL A 532 24.15 12.27 -25.21
CA VAL A 532 23.56 13.60 -25.34
C VAL A 532 24.66 14.65 -25.51
N THR A 533 24.57 15.43 -26.57
CA THR A 533 25.54 16.50 -26.91
C THR A 533 24.89 17.87 -27.06
N SER A 534 23.59 17.96 -26.80
CA SER A 534 22.79 19.19 -26.82
C SER A 534 21.68 19.09 -25.80
N SER A 535 20.96 20.17 -25.53
CA SER A 535 19.74 20.11 -24.71
C SER A 535 18.75 19.12 -25.34
N GLY A 536 18.31 18.13 -24.57
CA GLY A 536 17.36 17.13 -25.04
C GLY A 536 17.52 15.79 -24.35
N SER A 537 16.92 14.76 -24.94
CA SER A 537 16.98 13.39 -24.46
C SER A 537 17.64 12.47 -25.48
N ALA A 538 18.17 11.36 -24.98
CA ALA A 538 18.58 10.23 -25.77
C ALA A 538 17.97 8.95 -25.21
N ALA A 539 17.50 8.08 -26.08
CA ALA A 539 16.95 6.79 -25.68
C ALA A 539 17.95 5.68 -25.96
N LEU A 540 18.03 4.71 -25.07
CA LEU A 540 18.70 3.44 -25.32
C LEU A 540 17.70 2.29 -25.15
N GLN A 541 17.94 1.22 -25.88
CA GLN A 541 17.10 0.02 -25.83
C GLN A 541 18.02 -1.20 -25.89
N ALA A 542 17.70 -2.20 -25.08
CA ALA A 542 18.41 -3.47 -25.11
C ALA A 542 17.43 -4.62 -24.80
N THR A 543 17.71 -5.79 -25.34
CA THR A 543 17.10 -7.04 -24.93
C THR A 543 18.05 -7.73 -23.96
N VAL A 544 17.51 -8.14 -22.82
CA VAL A 544 18.27 -8.78 -21.74
C VAL A 544 18.39 -10.28 -22.03
N HIS A 545 19.56 -10.84 -21.84
CA HIS A 545 19.83 -12.26 -22.12
C HIS A 545 20.01 -13.10 -20.85
N ARG A 546 20.07 -12.45 -19.67
CA ARG A 546 20.25 -13.10 -18.36
C ARG A 546 19.42 -12.41 -17.31
N ASP A 547 18.87 -13.18 -16.37
CA ASP A 547 18.29 -12.63 -15.16
C ASP A 547 19.37 -11.95 -14.32
N GLY A 548 18.98 -10.90 -13.62
CA GLY A 548 19.88 -10.30 -12.64
C GLY A 548 19.91 -8.77 -12.67
N TRP A 549 20.89 -8.25 -11.95
CA TRP A 549 21.13 -6.82 -11.84
C TRP A 549 21.75 -6.27 -13.11
N HIS A 550 21.08 -5.30 -13.73
CA HIS A 550 21.59 -4.52 -14.82
C HIS A 550 21.88 -3.11 -14.33
N THR A 551 23.05 -2.61 -14.64
CA THR A 551 23.58 -1.36 -14.06
C THR A 551 23.61 -0.26 -15.11
N PHE A 552 23.09 0.91 -14.74
CA PHE A 552 23.27 2.13 -15.52
C PHE A 552 24.47 2.90 -14.99
N LYS A 553 25.37 3.24 -15.91
CA LYS A 553 26.49 4.15 -15.66
C LYS A 553 26.32 5.41 -16.49
N THR A 554 26.79 6.53 -15.96
CA THR A 554 26.89 7.78 -16.70
C THR A 554 28.32 8.25 -16.71
N ALA A 555 28.75 8.85 -17.83
CA ALA A 555 30.00 9.55 -17.96
C ALA A 555 29.75 10.93 -18.55
N GLY A 556 30.47 11.93 -18.08
CA GLY A 556 30.47 13.27 -18.63
C GLY A 556 31.84 13.63 -19.22
N ALA A 557 31.86 14.46 -20.24
CA ALA A 557 33.08 15.05 -20.76
C ALA A 557 32.87 16.55 -20.99
N GLY A 558 33.88 17.37 -20.65
CA GLY A 558 33.83 18.82 -20.79
C GLY A 558 32.96 19.53 -19.77
N LEU A 559 32.64 18.87 -18.66
CA LEU A 559 31.85 19.45 -17.55
C LEU A 559 32.72 20.39 -16.69
N PRO A 560 32.14 21.47 -16.15
CA PRO A 560 32.84 22.32 -15.17
C PRO A 560 33.29 21.50 -13.95
N PRO A 561 34.48 21.70 -13.41
CA PRO A 561 35.04 20.87 -12.34
C PRO A 561 34.23 20.79 -11.03
N ALA A 562 33.31 21.71 -10.82
CA ALA A 562 32.54 21.83 -9.56
C ALA A 562 31.03 21.58 -9.72
N ALA A 563 30.52 21.54 -10.94
CA ALA A 563 29.10 21.41 -11.20
C ALA A 563 28.86 20.22 -12.13
N GLY A 564 28.46 19.10 -11.60
CA GLY A 564 27.99 18.01 -12.47
C GLY A 564 26.81 18.45 -13.33
N ALA A 565 26.47 17.66 -14.33
CA ALA A 565 25.32 17.90 -15.18
C ALA A 565 24.07 17.23 -14.59
N PRO A 566 23.04 17.96 -14.20
CA PRO A 566 21.79 17.38 -13.76
C PRO A 566 21.10 16.66 -14.94
N PHE A 567 20.56 15.49 -14.68
CA PHE A 567 19.84 14.68 -15.67
C PHE A 567 18.69 13.90 -15.03
N GLU A 568 17.85 13.33 -15.85
CA GLU A 568 16.83 12.37 -15.45
C GLU A 568 17.01 11.08 -16.27
N LEU A 569 16.94 9.95 -15.61
CA LEU A 569 16.97 8.61 -16.21
C LEU A 569 15.67 7.88 -15.85
N SER A 570 14.81 7.71 -16.83
CA SER A 570 13.58 6.92 -16.72
C SER A 570 13.76 5.58 -17.42
N VAL A 571 13.37 4.49 -16.80
CA VAL A 571 13.57 3.14 -17.31
C VAL A 571 12.28 2.34 -17.26
N THR A 572 11.89 1.79 -18.42
CA THR A 572 10.80 0.82 -18.57
C THR A 572 11.38 -0.57 -18.72
N TYR A 573 10.95 -1.50 -17.89
CA TYR A 573 11.44 -2.88 -17.86
C TYR A 573 10.41 -3.83 -17.21
N THR A 574 10.66 -5.14 -17.32
CA THR A 574 9.87 -6.16 -16.61
C THR A 574 10.81 -6.96 -15.71
N ALA A 575 10.45 -7.02 -14.44
CA ALA A 575 11.17 -7.84 -13.46
C ALA A 575 10.78 -9.32 -13.56
N PRO A 576 11.59 -10.26 -13.04
CA PRO A 576 11.16 -11.64 -12.81
C PRO A 576 9.97 -11.69 -11.85
N GLN A 577 9.11 -12.69 -12.02
CA GLN A 577 7.99 -12.93 -11.10
C GLN A 577 8.41 -13.61 -9.80
N GLU A 578 9.56 -14.25 -9.79
CA GLU A 578 10.11 -14.93 -8.62
C GLU A 578 11.40 -14.22 -8.20
N PHE A 579 11.55 -14.06 -6.91
CA PHE A 579 12.71 -13.42 -6.29
C PHE A 579 13.18 -14.22 -5.08
N SER A 580 14.48 -14.45 -5.01
CA SER A 580 15.16 -14.92 -3.81
C SER A 580 16.31 -13.96 -3.52
N PRO A 581 16.42 -13.41 -2.32
CA PRO A 581 17.56 -12.58 -1.97
C PRO A 581 18.85 -13.41 -2.05
N PRO A 582 19.98 -12.81 -2.46
CA PRO A 582 21.25 -13.48 -2.55
C PRO A 582 21.78 -13.97 -1.20
#